data_8dc2d0e6097c22e195ffd0dfd693af3f
#
_entry.id   8dc2d0e6097c22e195ffd0dfd693af3f
#
_cell.length_a   1.000
_cell.length_b   1.000
_cell.length_c   1.000
_cell.angle_alpha   90.00
_cell.angle_beta   90.00
_cell.angle_gamma   90.00
#
_symmetry.space_group_name_H-M   'P 1'
#
loop_
_entity.id
_entity.type
_entity.pdbx_description
1 polymer ?
#
loop_
_entity_poly.entity_id
_entity_poly.type
_entity_poly.pdbx_seq_one_letter_code
_entity_poly.pdbx_strand_id
1 'polypeptide(L)'
;MITPGIFFKDFKLKKKSSEIKKKLEKFIIENNSIAQSLKKDYQDFFKKKGLKKYKSFKNIRVIGIGGSSLGTQAIYDFLKYKIKKNFIFINNLSPKLKKENNKKILNLIVSKSGNTIETIVNSNILI
;
A
#
# COMPACT_ATOMS: atom_id res chain seq x y z
N MET A 1 3.92 -4.51 21.60
CA MET A 1 2.66 -4.20 22.29
C MET A 1 1.55 -4.73 21.38
N ILE A 2 0.79 -5.73 21.81
CA ILE A 2 -0.33 -6.29 21.04
C ILE A 2 -1.47 -5.29 21.16
N THR A 3 -2.10 -4.94 20.04
CA THR A 3 -3.19 -3.97 19.99
C THR A 3 -4.35 -4.43 20.89
N PRO A 4 -4.86 -3.58 21.81
CA PRO A 4 -6.01 -3.96 22.64
C PRO A 4 -7.20 -4.35 21.75
N GLY A 5 -7.85 -5.46 22.08
CA GLY A 5 -8.99 -5.98 21.32
C GLY A 5 -8.69 -7.12 20.36
N ILE A 6 -7.41 -7.53 20.22
CA ILE A 6 -7.06 -8.74 19.48
C ILE A 6 -6.83 -9.88 20.48
N PHE A 7 -7.68 -10.89 20.41
CA PHE A 7 -7.59 -12.08 21.25
C PHE A 7 -7.15 -13.27 20.40
N PHE A 8 -6.08 -13.94 20.84
CA PHE A 8 -5.61 -15.17 20.20
C PHE A 8 -6.12 -16.37 20.99
N LYS A 9 -7.12 -17.08 20.45
CA LYS A 9 -7.57 -18.33 21.03
C LYS A 9 -6.47 -19.37 20.88
N ASP A 10 -6.17 -20.08 21.96
CA ASP A 10 -5.16 -21.15 22.02
C ASP A 10 -3.70 -20.73 21.75
N PHE A 11 -3.42 -19.42 21.70
CA PHE A 11 -2.05 -18.93 21.56
C PHE A 11 -1.31 -18.95 22.92
N LYS A 12 -0.56 -20.00 23.17
CA LYS A 12 0.34 -20.07 24.33
C LYS A 12 1.69 -19.45 23.94
N LEU A 13 2.02 -18.31 24.53
CA LEU A 13 3.37 -17.74 24.46
C LEU A 13 4.35 -18.74 25.09
N LYS A 14 5.03 -19.54 24.27
CA LYS A 14 6.19 -20.30 24.71
C LYS A 14 7.26 -19.32 25.17
N LYS A 15 8.06 -19.70 26.19
CA LYS A 15 9.12 -18.88 26.79
C LYS A 15 9.81 -18.00 25.74
N LYS A 16 9.90 -16.69 26.02
CA LYS A 16 10.61 -15.72 25.18
C LYS A 16 12.00 -16.27 24.88
N SER A 17 12.27 -16.62 23.63
CA SER A 17 13.61 -17.02 23.24
C SER A 17 14.51 -15.79 23.28
N SER A 18 15.48 -15.77 24.19
CA SER A 18 16.50 -14.72 24.29
C SER A 18 17.28 -14.57 22.97
N GLU A 19 17.41 -15.65 22.23
CA GLU A 19 18.05 -15.67 20.92
C GLU A 19 17.26 -14.93 19.86
N ILE A 20 15.94 -15.15 19.78
CA ILE A 20 15.07 -14.41 18.85
C ILE A 20 15.10 -12.91 19.16
N LYS A 21 15.08 -12.55 20.44
CA LYS A 21 15.17 -11.15 20.86
C LYS A 21 16.49 -10.52 20.41
N LYS A 22 17.63 -11.20 20.62
CA LYS A 22 18.96 -10.73 20.16
C LYS A 22 19.03 -10.59 18.63
N LYS A 23 18.47 -11.53 17.87
CA LYS A 23 18.41 -11.46 16.41
C LYS A 23 17.56 -10.28 15.93
N LEU A 24 16.42 -10.04 16.58
CA LEU A 24 15.55 -8.91 16.28
C LEU A 24 16.23 -7.57 16.60
N GLU A 25 16.88 -7.45 17.74
CA GLU A 25 17.65 -6.25 18.13
C GLU A 25 18.76 -5.97 17.12
N LYS A 26 19.51 -7.00 16.72
CA LYS A 26 20.53 -6.88 15.67
C LYS A 26 19.94 -6.41 14.34
N PHE A 27 18.83 -7.01 13.89
CA PHE A 27 18.14 -6.63 12.68
C PHE A 27 17.65 -5.15 12.69
N ILE A 28 17.16 -4.68 13.85
CA ILE A 28 16.71 -3.28 14.00
C ILE A 28 17.89 -2.29 13.98
N ILE A 29 19.06 -2.71 14.47
CA ILE A 29 20.28 -1.90 14.49
C ILE A 29 20.94 -1.86 13.11
N GLU A 30 20.83 -2.93 12.33
CA GLU A 30 21.33 -2.98 10.96
C GLU A 30 20.70 -1.86 10.13
N ASN A 31 21.53 -1.20 9.29
CA ASN A 31 21.10 -0.06 8.48
C ASN A 31 20.27 -0.49 7.26
N ASN A 32 19.23 -1.28 7.51
CA ASN A 32 18.29 -1.78 6.52
C ASN A 32 17.13 -0.79 6.38
N SER A 33 16.80 -0.37 5.17
CA SER A 33 15.72 0.58 4.89
C SER A 33 14.36 0.13 5.44
N ILE A 34 14.08 -1.18 5.44
CA ILE A 34 12.85 -1.75 5.99
C ILE A 34 12.84 -1.62 7.52
N ALA A 35 13.95 -1.96 8.19
CA ALA A 35 14.06 -1.82 9.63
C ALA A 35 13.99 -0.35 10.08
N GLN A 36 14.56 0.57 9.30
CA GLN A 36 14.48 2.00 9.56
C GLN A 36 13.03 2.52 9.51
N SER A 37 12.20 2.01 8.59
CA SER A 37 10.79 2.42 8.49
C SER A 37 9.93 2.02 9.71
N LEU A 38 10.41 1.10 10.56
CA LEU A 38 9.74 0.66 11.78
C LEU A 38 10.10 1.52 13.01
N LYS A 39 11.05 2.45 12.88
CA LYS A 39 11.46 3.32 13.98
C LYS A 39 10.44 4.42 14.25
N LYS A 40 10.33 4.84 15.51
CA LYS A 40 9.39 5.91 15.92
C LYS A 40 9.70 7.27 15.30
N ASP A 41 10.95 7.51 14.98
CA ASP A 41 11.46 8.76 14.39
C ASP A 41 11.49 8.71 12.86
N TYR A 42 10.98 7.63 12.24
CA TYR A 42 10.87 7.53 10.79
C TYR A 42 9.98 8.64 10.24
N GLN A 43 10.50 9.36 9.26
CA GLN A 43 9.77 10.39 8.56
C GLN A 43 9.46 9.97 7.13
N ASP A 44 8.19 10.08 6.74
CA ASP A 44 7.77 9.84 5.37
C ASP A 44 8.37 10.88 4.42
N PHE A 45 8.79 10.42 3.25
CA PHE A 45 9.34 11.31 2.22
C PHE A 45 8.28 12.20 1.54
N PHE A 46 6.99 11.90 1.71
CA PHE A 46 5.95 12.69 1.08
C PHE A 46 5.66 13.98 1.84
N LYS A 47 5.42 15.07 1.09
CA LYS A 47 5.01 16.35 1.65
C LYS A 47 3.51 16.58 1.39
N LYS A 48 2.72 16.81 2.44
CA LYS A 48 1.27 17.09 2.33
C LYS A 48 0.93 18.23 1.36
N LYS A 49 1.82 19.26 1.24
CA LYS A 49 1.68 20.34 0.26
C LYS A 49 1.62 19.83 -1.18
N GLY A 50 2.43 18.82 -1.53
CA GLY A 50 2.44 18.22 -2.87
C GLY A 50 1.14 17.53 -3.26
N LEU A 51 0.35 17.09 -2.28
CA LEU A 51 -0.94 16.42 -2.53
C LEU A 51 -2.07 17.38 -2.90
N LYS A 52 -1.91 18.70 -2.65
CA LYS A 52 -2.96 19.69 -2.93
C LYS A 52 -3.36 19.71 -4.41
N LYS A 53 -2.40 19.56 -5.33
CA LYS A 53 -2.63 19.55 -6.79
C LYS A 53 -3.55 18.40 -7.25
N TYR A 54 -3.65 17.32 -6.47
CA TYR A 54 -4.47 16.16 -6.80
C TYR A 54 -5.87 16.22 -6.19
N LYS A 55 -6.20 17.25 -5.40
CA LYS A 55 -7.51 17.37 -4.74
C LYS A 55 -8.67 17.48 -5.73
N SER A 56 -8.45 18.09 -6.89
CA SER A 56 -9.46 18.29 -7.93
C SER A 56 -9.93 17.01 -8.61
N PHE A 57 -9.16 15.92 -8.52
CA PHE A 57 -9.55 14.67 -9.13
C PHE A 57 -10.60 13.96 -8.27
N LYS A 58 -11.77 13.68 -8.85
CA LYS A 58 -12.83 12.89 -8.20
C LYS A 58 -12.62 11.39 -8.39
N ASN A 59 -12.09 10.99 -9.54
CA ASN A 59 -11.82 9.60 -9.88
C ASN A 59 -10.32 9.34 -9.80
N ILE A 60 -9.96 8.29 -9.09
CA ILE A 60 -8.57 7.83 -8.89
C ILE A 60 -8.51 6.37 -9.32
N ARG A 61 -7.57 6.05 -10.21
CA ARG A 61 -7.31 4.68 -10.63
C ARG A 61 -5.99 4.23 -10.05
N VAL A 62 -6.01 3.12 -9.32
CA VAL A 62 -4.82 2.49 -8.75
C VAL A 62 -4.48 1.28 -9.60
N ILE A 63 -3.31 1.30 -10.23
CA ILE A 63 -2.79 0.23 -11.08
C ILE A 63 -1.64 -0.42 -10.34
N GLY A 64 -1.81 -1.68 -9.97
CA GLY A 64 -0.81 -2.44 -9.22
C GLY A 64 -1.31 -3.83 -8.86
N ILE A 65 -0.41 -4.76 -8.62
CA ILE A 65 -0.72 -6.17 -8.40
C ILE A 65 -0.38 -6.60 -6.97
N GLY A 66 -1.18 -7.47 -6.40
CA GLY A 66 -0.96 -8.06 -5.09
C GLY A 66 -0.79 -7.01 -3.99
N GLY A 67 0.30 -7.08 -3.23
CA GLY A 67 0.57 -6.14 -2.13
C GLY A 67 0.65 -4.67 -2.52
N SER A 68 0.86 -4.36 -3.81
CA SER A 68 0.89 -2.98 -4.31
C SER A 68 -0.50 -2.32 -4.36
N SER A 69 -1.57 -3.09 -4.43
CA SER A 69 -2.95 -2.57 -4.53
C SER A 69 -3.87 -3.02 -3.39
N LEU A 70 -3.72 -4.25 -2.90
CA LEU A 70 -4.66 -4.85 -1.93
C LEU A 70 -4.73 -4.08 -0.61
N GLY A 71 -3.59 -3.60 -0.09
CA GLY A 71 -3.58 -2.80 1.13
C GLY A 71 -4.35 -1.49 0.98
N THR A 72 -4.15 -0.79 -0.13
CA THR A 72 -4.87 0.45 -0.45
C THR A 72 -6.35 0.19 -0.66
N GLN A 73 -6.70 -0.92 -1.32
CA GLN A 73 -8.09 -1.33 -1.51
C GLN A 73 -8.78 -1.62 -0.18
N ALA A 74 -8.15 -2.38 0.71
CA ALA A 74 -8.69 -2.68 2.02
C ALA A 74 -8.95 -1.41 2.85
N ILE A 75 -8.01 -0.46 2.84
CA ILE A 75 -8.19 0.84 3.51
C ILE A 75 -9.35 1.62 2.89
N TYR A 76 -9.45 1.64 1.55
CA TYR A 76 -10.54 2.32 0.86
C TYR A 76 -11.89 1.70 1.21
N ASP A 77 -12.02 0.37 1.16
CA ASP A 77 -13.26 -0.33 1.45
C ASP A 77 -13.70 -0.09 2.91
N PHE A 78 -12.75 -0.08 3.84
CA PHE A 78 -13.03 0.24 5.25
C PHE A 78 -13.47 1.70 5.45
N LEU A 79 -12.87 2.65 4.74
CA LEU A 79 -13.14 4.09 4.91
C LEU A 79 -14.10 4.66 3.86
N LYS A 80 -14.67 3.85 2.98
CA LYS A 80 -15.48 4.27 1.84
C LYS A 80 -16.61 5.22 2.22
N TYR A 81 -17.22 5.02 3.37
CA TYR A 81 -18.30 5.86 3.88
C TYR A 81 -17.85 7.31 4.21
N LYS A 82 -16.54 7.54 4.43
CA LYS A 82 -15.96 8.87 4.66
C LYS A 82 -15.30 9.47 3.42
N ILE A 83 -14.98 8.66 2.43
CA ILE A 83 -14.21 9.08 1.26
C ILE A 83 -15.16 9.52 0.16
N LYS A 84 -15.09 10.82 -0.23
CA LYS A 84 -15.91 11.40 -1.32
C LYS A 84 -15.31 11.20 -2.72
N LYS A 85 -14.22 10.45 -2.84
CA LYS A 85 -13.55 10.14 -4.10
C LYS A 85 -13.83 8.71 -4.52
N ASN A 86 -13.95 8.48 -5.82
CA ASN A 86 -14.15 7.16 -6.37
C ASN A 86 -12.80 6.53 -6.72
N PHE A 87 -12.52 5.35 -6.17
CA PHE A 87 -11.32 4.58 -6.47
C PHE A 87 -11.67 3.39 -7.34
N ILE A 88 -10.87 3.18 -8.37
CA ILE A 88 -10.93 2.02 -9.28
C ILE A 88 -9.60 1.29 -9.14
N PHE A 89 -9.64 0.02 -8.78
CA PHE A 89 -8.46 -0.81 -8.61
C PHE A 89 -8.29 -1.73 -9.81
N ILE A 90 -7.11 -1.65 -10.45
CA ILE A 90 -6.70 -2.50 -11.56
C ILE A 90 -5.58 -3.41 -11.04
N ASN A 91 -5.95 -4.62 -10.66
CA ASN A 91 -5.09 -5.60 -10.00
C ASN A 91 -4.93 -6.91 -10.77
N ASN A 92 -5.51 -7.00 -11.95
CA ASN A 92 -5.40 -8.15 -12.83
C ASN A 92 -5.30 -7.70 -14.29
N LEU A 93 -4.72 -8.53 -15.15
CA LEU A 93 -4.85 -8.39 -16.59
C LEU A 93 -6.29 -8.69 -16.99
N SER A 94 -6.87 -7.83 -17.82
CA SER A 94 -8.20 -8.07 -18.36
C SER A 94 -8.28 -7.59 -19.81
N PRO A 95 -8.79 -8.43 -20.71
CA PRO A 95 -8.99 -8.05 -22.11
C PRO A 95 -10.07 -6.97 -22.29
N LYS A 96 -10.85 -6.71 -21.24
CA LYS A 96 -11.90 -5.68 -21.23
C LYS A 96 -11.41 -4.30 -20.81
N LEU A 97 -10.13 -4.17 -20.44
CA LEU A 97 -9.56 -2.86 -20.10
C LEU A 97 -9.54 -1.98 -21.34
N LYS A 98 -10.17 -0.80 -21.21
CA LYS A 98 -10.21 0.21 -22.27
C LYS A 98 -9.84 1.57 -21.70
N LYS A 99 -9.15 2.37 -22.49
CA LYS A 99 -8.89 3.76 -22.18
C LYS A 99 -10.20 4.53 -22.17
N GLU A 100 -10.48 5.26 -21.09
CA GLU A 100 -11.63 6.15 -20.99
C GLU A 100 -11.22 7.57 -21.41
N ASN A 101 -11.61 8.00 -22.59
CA ASN A 101 -11.13 9.25 -23.18
C ASN A 101 -11.73 10.53 -22.55
N ASN A 102 -12.86 10.43 -21.86
CA ASN A 102 -13.64 11.62 -21.46
C ASN A 102 -13.68 11.89 -19.95
N LYS A 103 -12.95 11.14 -19.13
CA LYS A 103 -12.98 11.34 -17.68
C LYS A 103 -11.64 11.83 -17.17
N LYS A 104 -11.68 12.88 -16.34
CA LYS A 104 -10.50 13.35 -15.60
C LYS A 104 -10.18 12.35 -14.50
N ILE A 105 -9.27 11.40 -14.77
CA ILE A 105 -8.85 10.35 -13.88
C ILE A 105 -7.40 10.58 -13.46
N LEU A 106 -7.12 10.47 -12.18
CA LEU A 106 -5.76 10.40 -11.66
C LEU A 106 -5.29 8.94 -11.65
N ASN A 107 -4.29 8.60 -12.44
CA ASN A 107 -3.69 7.27 -12.43
C ASN A 107 -2.55 7.22 -11.41
N LEU A 108 -2.62 6.27 -10.48
CA LEU A 108 -1.58 5.94 -9.52
C LEU A 108 -1.01 4.57 -9.89
N ILE A 109 0.21 4.54 -10.39
CA ILE A 109 0.92 3.30 -10.70
C ILE A 109 1.76 2.93 -9.49
N VAL A 110 1.52 1.75 -8.94
CA VAL A 110 2.20 1.26 -7.74
C VAL A 110 2.91 -0.04 -8.04
N SER A 111 4.24 -0.03 -8.01
CA SER A 111 5.07 -1.21 -8.19
C SER A 111 6.32 -1.11 -7.33
N LYS A 112 6.65 -2.16 -6.58
CA LYS A 112 7.86 -2.24 -5.77
C LYS A 112 9.11 -2.35 -6.65
N SER A 113 9.08 -3.21 -7.66
CA SER A 113 10.24 -3.49 -8.54
C SER A 113 10.28 -2.61 -9.77
N GLY A 114 9.15 -2.01 -10.17
CA GLY A 114 8.99 -1.35 -11.47
C GLY A 114 8.85 -2.31 -12.65
N ASN A 115 9.09 -3.62 -12.46
CA ASN A 115 9.17 -4.63 -13.53
C ASN A 115 8.00 -5.61 -13.56
N THR A 116 6.92 -5.36 -12.81
CA THR A 116 5.74 -6.23 -12.81
C THR A 116 5.03 -6.09 -14.15
N ILE A 117 5.05 -7.13 -14.97
CA ILE A 117 4.58 -7.13 -16.36
C ILE A 117 3.11 -6.68 -16.43
N GLU A 118 2.26 -7.20 -15.58
CA GLU A 118 0.83 -6.84 -15.54
C GLU A 118 0.63 -5.36 -15.21
N THR A 119 1.45 -4.80 -14.33
CA THR A 119 1.38 -3.37 -14.01
C THR A 119 1.81 -2.52 -15.21
N ILE A 120 2.86 -2.94 -15.91
CA ILE A 120 3.36 -2.25 -17.12
C ILE A 120 2.30 -2.31 -18.22
N VAL A 121 1.76 -3.50 -18.51
CA VAL A 121 0.75 -3.71 -19.56
C VAL A 121 -0.52 -2.91 -19.26
N ASN A 122 -1.06 -3.01 -18.05
CA ASN A 122 -2.25 -2.26 -17.65
C ASN A 122 -2.04 -0.75 -17.72
N SER A 123 -0.86 -0.26 -17.36
CA SER A 123 -0.52 1.16 -17.46
C SER A 123 -0.49 1.61 -18.92
N ASN A 124 0.14 0.86 -19.81
CA ASN A 124 0.22 1.19 -21.23
C ASN A 124 -1.14 1.17 -21.93
N ILE A 125 -2.08 0.31 -21.50
CA ILE A 125 -3.43 0.25 -22.07
C ILE A 125 -4.28 1.45 -21.60
N LEU A 126 -4.09 1.91 -20.36
CA LEU A 126 -5.02 2.82 -19.68
C LEU A 126 -4.57 4.28 -19.71
N ILE A 127 -3.30 4.56 -19.97
CA ILE A 127 -2.71 5.89 -20.00
C ILE A 127 -2.30 6.27 -21.41
#